data_e6b6cb0f0572cc4cc9761d2aa2e81491
#
_entry.id   e6b6cb0f0572cc4cc9761d2aa2e81491
#
_cell.length_a   1.000
_cell.length_b   1.000
_cell.length_c   1.000
_cell.angle_alpha   90.00
_cell.angle_beta   90.00
_cell.angle_gamma   90.00
#
_symmetry.space_group_name_H-M   'P 1'
#
loop_
_entity.id
_entity.type
_entity.pdbx_description
1 polymer ?
#
loop_
_entity_poly.entity_id
_entity_poly.type
_entity_poly.pdbx_seq_one_letter_code
_entity_poly.pdbx_strand_id
1 'polypeptide(L)'
;MPRQVDVVVIGGGIIGCASALELAQKGLRVALCEKGRIAGEQSSRNWGFCRQQGRDPAELPLIVESMRRWRRMSETLGEDIGYRPTGCLYVADDDAQEADFHAWLEHAQIHQLDSRMIGRAEIDDLAPGANGRFSRALYTASDGRAEPTRAAPAMARAAQRMGVHILTNCAVRGLDFHAGQVASVVTERGVIAARAVVGAGGVWSELFCARHGLDLPQVETESSVMRTGPAPEVFAGALWTRGFACRRRLDGGYTIANGGSSLCPLTPRNFRHMGRFWKNYKKERKRLRLSLGERFFEDMATPRDWPLHGPSPFEKTRVLDPQPYTPMLDDALANIQAAFPELNDVEIVERWAGRIDVTPDAVPVIGPTPDVPGFYVASGFSGHGFGIGPGAGRLVADLVAGDHPIVDPTPFRFERFH
;
A
#
# COMPACT_ATOMS: atom_id res chain seq x y z
N MET A 1 21.72 -18.92 2.32
CA MET A 1 20.98 -18.23 3.39
C MET A 1 21.99 -17.79 4.45
N PRO A 2 21.95 -16.54 4.92
CA PRO A 2 22.83 -16.09 6.00
C PRO A 2 22.46 -16.82 7.31
N ARG A 3 23.46 -17.06 8.15
CA ARG A 3 23.24 -17.60 9.50
C ARG A 3 22.85 -16.51 10.49
N GLN A 4 23.36 -15.30 10.29
CA GLN A 4 23.15 -14.15 11.16
C GLN A 4 23.17 -12.85 10.35
N VAL A 5 22.25 -11.94 10.70
CA VAL A 5 22.17 -10.54 10.22
C VAL A 5 21.83 -9.62 11.40
N ASP A 6 21.83 -8.31 11.18
CA ASP A 6 21.40 -7.35 12.20
C ASP A 6 19.87 -7.26 12.23
N VAL A 7 19.24 -7.28 11.03
CA VAL A 7 17.80 -7.15 10.86
C VAL A 7 17.26 -8.16 9.86
N VAL A 8 16.13 -8.79 10.19
CA VAL A 8 15.32 -9.54 9.22
C VAL A 8 14.08 -8.73 8.87
N VAL A 9 13.82 -8.57 7.58
CA VAL A 9 12.57 -7.96 7.07
C VAL A 9 11.68 -9.08 6.52
N ILE A 10 10.45 -9.17 7.02
CA ILE A 10 9.44 -10.16 6.62
C ILE A 10 8.49 -9.52 5.62
N GLY A 11 8.49 -9.99 4.38
CA GLY A 11 7.65 -9.51 3.29
C GLY A 11 8.41 -8.69 2.25
N GLY A 12 8.26 -9.09 0.98
CA GLY A 12 8.89 -8.46 -0.19
C GLY A 12 7.97 -7.47 -0.92
N GLY A 13 6.99 -6.89 -0.23
CA GLY A 13 6.20 -5.76 -0.72
C GLY A 13 7.00 -4.45 -0.74
N ILE A 14 6.37 -3.36 -1.18
CA ILE A 14 7.03 -2.05 -1.28
C ILE A 14 7.57 -1.57 0.07
N ILE A 15 6.83 -1.83 1.16
CA ILE A 15 7.25 -1.45 2.51
C ILE A 15 8.49 -2.20 2.94
N GLY A 16 8.48 -3.53 2.77
CA GLY A 16 9.65 -4.36 3.13
C GLY A 16 10.86 -4.05 2.25
N CYS A 17 10.68 -3.87 0.94
CA CYS A 17 11.78 -3.51 0.03
C CYS A 17 12.37 -2.13 0.36
N ALA A 18 11.53 -1.12 0.64
CA ALA A 18 11.97 0.20 1.05
C ALA A 18 12.69 0.16 2.41
N SER A 19 12.13 -0.59 3.39
CA SER A 19 12.78 -0.77 4.70
C SER A 19 14.14 -1.44 4.59
N ALA A 20 14.23 -2.52 3.80
CA ALA A 20 15.50 -3.23 3.61
C ALA A 20 16.56 -2.37 2.93
N LEU A 21 16.16 -1.56 1.94
CA LEU A 21 17.04 -0.61 1.26
C LEU A 21 17.57 0.46 2.25
N GLU A 22 16.69 1.10 3.01
CA GLU A 22 17.04 2.16 3.96
C GLU A 22 17.90 1.62 5.12
N LEU A 23 17.60 0.41 5.62
CA LEU A 23 18.44 -0.26 6.64
C LEU A 23 19.85 -0.54 6.11
N ALA A 24 19.96 -1.00 4.86
CA ALA A 24 21.27 -1.22 4.23
C ALA A 24 22.03 0.09 4.01
N GLN A 25 21.36 1.19 3.66
CA GLN A 25 21.97 2.52 3.56
C GLN A 25 22.52 3.02 4.91
N LYS A 26 21.97 2.55 6.01
CA LYS A 26 22.52 2.80 7.37
C LYS A 26 23.65 1.84 7.77
N GLY A 27 24.08 0.97 6.86
CA GLY A 27 25.19 0.02 7.09
C GLY A 27 24.82 -1.23 7.87
N LEU A 28 23.53 -1.50 8.08
CA LEU A 28 23.07 -2.71 8.76
C LEU A 28 23.07 -3.91 7.80
N ARG A 29 23.43 -5.09 8.32
CA ARG A 29 23.32 -6.35 7.57
C ARG A 29 21.85 -6.80 7.61
N VAL A 30 21.25 -6.96 6.46
CA VAL A 30 19.82 -7.23 6.32
C VAL A 30 19.55 -8.51 5.54
N ALA A 31 18.56 -9.29 5.97
CA ALA A 31 17.92 -10.33 5.17
C ALA A 31 16.45 -10.00 4.98
N LEU A 32 15.97 -9.96 3.73
CA LEU A 32 14.57 -9.86 3.40
C LEU A 32 14.03 -11.22 3.03
N CYS A 33 13.06 -11.72 3.79
CA CYS A 33 12.38 -13.00 3.57
C CYS A 33 11.01 -12.77 2.97
N GLU A 34 10.79 -13.27 1.76
CA GLU A 34 9.52 -13.21 1.04
C GLU A 34 9.00 -14.63 0.79
N LYS A 35 7.76 -14.91 1.21
CA LYS A 35 7.13 -16.23 1.07
C LYS A 35 6.92 -16.68 -0.37
N GLY A 36 6.74 -15.72 -1.28
CA GLY A 36 6.55 -15.94 -2.70
C GLY A 36 7.61 -15.20 -3.51
N ARG A 37 7.19 -14.18 -4.23
CA ARG A 37 8.04 -13.33 -5.09
C ARG A 37 7.94 -11.85 -4.67
N ILE A 38 8.98 -11.09 -4.94
CA ILE A 38 8.99 -9.65 -4.68
C ILE A 38 7.81 -8.98 -5.40
N ALA A 39 7.09 -8.13 -4.66
CA ALA A 39 5.88 -7.44 -5.12
C ALA A 39 4.78 -8.38 -5.63
N GLY A 40 4.70 -9.61 -5.16
CA GLY A 40 3.77 -10.63 -5.66
C GLY A 40 2.30 -10.31 -5.42
N GLU A 41 2.00 -9.51 -4.41
CA GLU A 41 0.65 -9.19 -3.96
C GLU A 41 0.33 -7.70 -4.18
N GLN A 42 -0.19 -7.01 -3.17
CA GLN A 42 -0.75 -5.64 -3.27
C GLN A 42 0.20 -4.62 -3.91
N SER A 43 1.51 -4.75 -3.69
CA SER A 43 2.49 -3.77 -4.17
C SER A 43 2.59 -3.66 -5.69
N SER A 44 2.24 -4.70 -6.46
CA SER A 44 2.16 -4.65 -7.92
C SER A 44 0.73 -4.47 -8.45
N ARG A 45 -0.28 -4.54 -7.59
CA ARG A 45 -1.70 -4.61 -7.98
C ARG A 45 -2.46 -3.30 -7.76
N ASN A 46 -1.80 -2.28 -7.18
CA ASN A 46 -2.39 -0.98 -6.89
C ASN A 46 -2.48 -0.09 -8.16
N TRP A 47 -3.11 1.05 -8.01
CA TRP A 47 -3.34 1.99 -9.12
C TRP A 47 -2.07 2.73 -9.58
N GLY A 48 -1.02 2.77 -8.77
CA GLY A 48 0.23 3.48 -9.07
C GLY A 48 0.20 4.97 -8.79
N PHE A 49 -0.73 5.45 -7.96
CA PHE A 49 -0.79 6.85 -7.53
C PHE A 49 0.29 7.12 -6.48
N CYS A 50 1.11 8.14 -6.73
CA CYS A 50 2.04 8.72 -5.78
C CYS A 50 1.50 10.10 -5.44
N ARG A 51 0.76 10.22 -4.31
CA ARG A 51 -0.01 11.42 -4.02
C ARG A 51 -0.01 11.79 -2.54
N GLN A 52 0.03 13.09 -2.28
CA GLN A 52 -0.22 13.74 -0.99
C GLN A 52 -1.71 14.03 -0.82
N GLN A 53 -2.34 14.38 -1.93
CA GLN A 53 -3.74 14.77 -2.01
C GLN A 53 -4.67 13.76 -1.34
N GLY A 54 -5.58 14.25 -0.48
CA GLY A 54 -6.60 13.43 0.19
C GLY A 54 -6.04 12.40 1.19
N ARG A 55 -4.82 12.63 1.74
CA ARG A 55 -4.28 11.81 2.83
C ARG A 55 -4.85 12.24 4.17
N ASP A 56 -4.90 11.29 5.11
CA ASP A 56 -5.20 11.63 6.50
C ASP A 56 -4.17 12.64 7.03
N PRO A 57 -4.59 13.66 7.82
CA PRO A 57 -3.67 14.64 8.39
C PRO A 57 -2.50 14.02 9.16
N ALA A 58 -2.70 12.89 9.83
CA ALA A 58 -1.64 12.15 10.53
C ALA A 58 -0.57 11.58 9.58
N GLU A 59 -0.95 11.25 8.32
CA GLU A 59 -0.03 10.72 7.31
C GLU A 59 0.70 11.81 6.53
N LEU A 60 0.23 13.08 6.56
CA LEU A 60 0.77 14.16 5.72
C LEU A 60 2.27 14.37 5.89
N PRO A 61 2.86 14.43 7.09
CA PRO A 61 4.31 14.57 7.23
C PRO A 61 5.07 13.43 6.54
N LEU A 62 4.59 12.19 6.68
CA LEU A 62 5.24 11.01 6.14
C LEU A 62 5.11 10.92 4.62
N ILE A 63 3.96 11.26 4.06
CA ILE A 63 3.78 11.25 2.60
C ILE A 63 4.56 12.39 1.93
N VAL A 64 4.67 13.57 2.53
CA VAL A 64 5.51 14.67 2.03
C VAL A 64 6.97 14.22 1.90
N GLU A 65 7.51 13.58 2.94
CA GLU A 65 8.86 13.01 2.90
C GLU A 65 8.98 11.89 1.86
N SER A 66 7.95 11.05 1.74
CA SER A 66 7.90 10.00 0.73
C SER A 66 7.94 10.58 -0.69
N MET A 67 7.22 11.67 -0.96
CA MET A 67 7.21 12.32 -2.28
C MET A 67 8.56 12.96 -2.63
N ARG A 68 9.29 13.48 -1.65
CA ARG A 68 10.68 13.93 -1.86
C ARG A 68 11.57 12.78 -2.33
N ARG A 69 11.37 11.57 -1.78
CA ARG A 69 12.09 10.34 -2.15
C ARG A 69 11.66 9.83 -3.52
N TRP A 70 10.36 9.84 -3.85
CA TRP A 70 9.86 9.44 -5.16
C TRP A 70 10.50 10.24 -6.30
N ARG A 71 10.68 11.57 -6.13
CA ARG A 71 11.29 12.46 -7.15
C ARG A 71 12.71 12.07 -7.50
N ARG A 72 13.47 11.49 -6.57
CA ARG A 72 14.86 11.07 -6.75
C ARG A 72 15.01 9.55 -6.90
N MET A 73 13.92 8.80 -6.84
CA MET A 73 13.98 7.36 -6.70
C MET A 73 14.64 6.68 -7.90
N SER A 74 14.33 7.08 -9.13
CA SER A 74 14.95 6.49 -10.34
C SER A 74 16.46 6.71 -10.37
N GLU A 75 16.92 7.90 -9.96
CA GLU A 75 18.34 8.20 -9.81
C GLU A 75 18.99 7.34 -8.71
N THR A 76 18.36 7.31 -7.52
CA THR A 76 18.86 6.52 -6.37
C THR A 76 18.97 5.03 -6.69
N LEU A 77 18.02 4.50 -7.45
CA LEU A 77 17.97 3.07 -7.80
C LEU A 77 18.80 2.75 -9.05
N GLY A 78 19.19 3.76 -9.87
CA GLY A 78 19.88 3.58 -11.14
C GLY A 78 19.00 2.93 -12.22
N GLU A 79 17.66 3.02 -12.10
CA GLU A 79 16.72 2.47 -13.07
C GLU A 79 15.39 3.23 -13.07
N ASP A 80 14.74 3.33 -14.24
CA ASP A 80 13.45 4.00 -14.37
C ASP A 80 12.32 3.15 -13.82
N ILE A 81 11.73 3.60 -12.71
CA ILE A 81 10.57 3.00 -12.06
C ILE A 81 9.24 3.56 -12.54
N GLY A 82 9.27 4.40 -13.55
CA GLY A 82 8.08 5.03 -14.13
C GLY A 82 7.50 6.14 -13.29
N TYR A 83 8.23 6.69 -12.30
CA TYR A 83 7.77 7.86 -11.58
C TYR A 83 7.74 9.08 -12.50
N ARG A 84 6.58 9.76 -12.52
CA ARG A 84 6.36 10.99 -13.29
C ARG A 84 5.54 11.96 -12.42
N PRO A 85 6.02 13.19 -12.17
CA PRO A 85 5.31 14.23 -11.46
C PRO A 85 4.30 14.90 -12.41
N THR A 86 3.19 14.24 -12.67
CA THR A 86 2.18 14.63 -13.65
C THR A 86 0.91 15.16 -13.03
N GLY A 87 0.92 15.39 -11.72
CA GLY A 87 -0.23 15.87 -10.96
C GLY A 87 -1.24 14.77 -10.60
N CYS A 88 -2.09 15.12 -9.65
CA CYS A 88 -3.25 14.33 -9.27
C CYS A 88 -4.50 15.20 -9.25
N LEU A 89 -5.57 14.74 -9.93
CA LEU A 89 -6.83 15.45 -10.12
C LEU A 89 -7.95 14.64 -9.47
N TYR A 90 -8.66 15.25 -8.50
CA TYR A 90 -9.84 14.68 -7.87
C TYR A 90 -11.06 15.53 -8.24
N VAL A 91 -11.92 14.98 -9.06
CA VAL A 91 -13.15 15.67 -9.51
C VAL A 91 -14.18 15.64 -8.39
N ALA A 92 -14.83 16.80 -8.15
CA ALA A 92 -15.99 16.88 -7.28
C ALA A 92 -17.26 16.61 -8.10
N ASP A 93 -17.97 15.54 -7.74
CA ASP A 93 -19.22 15.15 -8.38
C ASP A 93 -20.42 15.92 -7.83
N ASP A 94 -20.33 16.46 -6.59
CA ASP A 94 -21.36 17.23 -5.91
C ASP A 94 -20.76 18.24 -4.91
N ASP A 95 -21.64 19.13 -4.38
CA ASP A 95 -21.26 20.18 -3.43
C ASP A 95 -20.73 19.64 -2.10
N ALA A 96 -21.19 18.45 -1.67
CA ALA A 96 -20.72 17.83 -0.44
C ALA A 96 -19.25 17.38 -0.59
N GLN A 97 -18.91 16.84 -1.74
CA GLN A 97 -17.52 16.43 -2.03
C GLN A 97 -16.60 17.65 -2.21
N GLU A 98 -17.10 18.73 -2.81
CA GLU A 98 -16.35 19.98 -2.87
C GLU A 98 -16.08 20.55 -1.48
N ALA A 99 -17.08 20.52 -0.59
CA ALA A 99 -16.90 20.93 0.81
C ALA A 99 -15.86 20.05 1.55
N ASP A 100 -15.87 18.74 1.31
CA ASP A 100 -14.85 17.83 1.85
C ASP A 100 -13.44 18.21 1.34
N PHE A 101 -13.31 18.59 0.06
CA PHE A 101 -12.03 19.04 -0.50
C PHE A 101 -11.57 20.36 0.10
N HIS A 102 -12.48 21.32 0.31
CA HIS A 102 -12.14 22.57 0.99
C HIS A 102 -11.68 22.35 2.43
N ALA A 103 -12.37 21.47 3.18
CA ALA A 103 -11.95 21.12 4.54
C ALA A 103 -10.57 20.46 4.56
N TRP A 104 -10.27 19.59 3.59
CA TRP A 104 -8.96 18.96 3.48
C TRP A 104 -7.84 19.97 3.11
N LEU A 105 -8.15 21.02 2.32
CA LEU A 105 -7.16 22.05 1.95
C LEU A 105 -6.62 22.82 3.16
N GLU A 106 -7.37 22.95 4.25
CA GLU A 106 -6.86 23.55 5.49
C GLU A 106 -5.65 22.77 6.01
N HIS A 107 -5.68 21.43 5.97
CA HIS A 107 -4.55 20.59 6.32
C HIS A 107 -3.42 20.69 5.30
N ALA A 108 -3.73 20.76 4.01
CA ALA A 108 -2.74 20.91 2.95
C ALA A 108 -1.93 22.20 3.11
N GLN A 109 -2.57 23.31 3.48
CA GLN A 109 -1.93 24.61 3.73
C GLN A 109 -0.93 24.56 4.89
N ILE A 110 -1.27 23.87 6.00
CA ILE A 110 -0.36 23.69 7.15
C ILE A 110 0.95 23.02 6.69
N HIS A 111 0.87 22.09 5.75
CA HIS A 111 2.02 21.36 5.22
C HIS A 111 2.61 21.98 3.94
N GLN A 112 2.17 23.20 3.57
CA GLN A 112 2.66 23.94 2.39
C GLN A 112 2.55 23.14 1.08
N LEU A 113 1.47 22.38 0.92
CA LEU A 113 1.21 21.65 -0.30
C LEU A 113 0.70 22.62 -1.38
N ASP A 114 1.02 22.34 -2.64
CA ASP A 114 0.54 23.08 -3.82
C ASP A 114 -0.88 22.67 -4.27
N SER A 115 -1.63 22.09 -3.36
CA SER A 115 -3.01 21.64 -3.59
C SER A 115 -3.96 22.84 -3.64
N ARG A 116 -4.87 22.83 -4.60
CA ARG A 116 -5.86 23.90 -4.76
C ARG A 116 -7.11 23.42 -5.49
N MET A 117 -8.22 24.11 -5.28
CA MET A 117 -9.39 23.92 -6.13
C MET A 117 -9.15 24.57 -7.48
N ILE A 118 -9.63 23.92 -8.55
CA ILE A 118 -9.58 24.39 -9.92
C ILE A 118 -10.96 24.30 -10.56
N GLY A 119 -11.23 25.20 -11.50
CA GLY A 119 -12.48 25.26 -12.24
C GLY A 119 -12.37 24.60 -13.61
N ARG A 120 -13.50 24.62 -14.34
CA ARG A 120 -13.68 23.98 -15.65
C ARG A 120 -12.55 24.28 -16.63
N ALA A 121 -12.21 25.56 -16.85
CA ALA A 121 -11.23 25.94 -17.86
C ALA A 121 -9.88 25.25 -17.64
N GLU A 122 -9.39 25.22 -16.41
CA GLU A 122 -8.13 24.57 -16.10
C GLU A 122 -8.23 23.02 -16.12
N ILE A 123 -9.40 22.46 -15.77
CA ILE A 123 -9.64 21.02 -15.93
C ILE A 123 -9.61 20.64 -17.41
N ASP A 124 -10.21 21.43 -18.28
CA ASP A 124 -10.22 21.19 -19.73
C ASP A 124 -8.80 21.30 -20.33
N ASP A 125 -7.95 22.19 -19.79
CA ASP A 125 -6.53 22.28 -20.18
C ASP A 125 -5.74 21.03 -19.75
N LEU A 126 -6.01 20.48 -18.56
CA LEU A 126 -5.33 19.29 -18.02
C LEU A 126 -5.86 17.99 -18.62
N ALA A 127 -7.14 17.92 -18.93
CA ALA A 127 -7.86 16.76 -19.42
C ALA A 127 -8.79 17.14 -20.61
N PRO A 128 -8.23 17.55 -21.77
CA PRO A 128 -8.99 18.13 -22.87
C PRO A 128 -10.06 17.19 -23.44
N GLY A 129 -9.86 15.88 -23.39
CA GLY A 129 -10.84 14.89 -23.82
C GLY A 129 -12.14 14.86 -22.99
N ALA A 130 -12.17 15.48 -21.82
CA ALA A 130 -13.37 15.55 -20.97
C ALA A 130 -14.44 16.54 -21.52
N ASN A 131 -14.09 17.43 -22.45
CA ASN A 131 -14.99 18.31 -23.19
C ASN A 131 -15.97 19.10 -22.29
N GLY A 132 -15.48 19.68 -21.19
CA GLY A 132 -16.28 20.45 -20.24
C GLY A 132 -17.19 19.63 -19.32
N ARG A 133 -17.03 18.32 -19.26
CA ARG A 133 -17.82 17.44 -18.40
C ARG A 133 -17.59 17.70 -16.91
N PHE A 134 -16.36 18.06 -16.52
CA PHE A 134 -16.00 18.35 -15.15
C PHE A 134 -15.98 19.85 -14.88
N SER A 135 -16.54 20.27 -13.77
CA SER A 135 -16.66 21.70 -13.44
C SER A 135 -15.79 22.14 -12.28
N ARG A 136 -15.43 21.23 -11.39
CA ARG A 136 -14.70 21.50 -10.15
C ARG A 136 -13.82 20.32 -9.79
N ALA A 137 -12.60 20.59 -9.36
CA ALA A 137 -11.68 19.54 -8.92
C ALA A 137 -10.68 20.08 -7.89
N LEU A 138 -10.19 19.19 -7.04
CA LEU A 138 -8.99 19.39 -6.24
C LEU A 138 -7.79 18.92 -7.08
N TYR A 139 -6.77 19.76 -7.21
CA TYR A 139 -5.58 19.48 -7.99
C TYR A 139 -4.31 19.72 -7.16
N THR A 140 -3.37 18.77 -7.24
CA THR A 140 -2.03 18.87 -6.64
C THR A 140 -1.00 18.60 -7.72
N ALA A 141 -0.33 19.64 -8.21
CA ALA A 141 0.59 19.55 -9.34
C ALA A 141 1.85 18.74 -9.00
N SER A 142 2.33 18.79 -7.75
CA SER A 142 3.52 18.08 -7.29
C SER A 142 3.32 16.59 -7.05
N ASP A 143 2.09 16.10 -7.08
CA ASP A 143 1.76 14.68 -7.06
C ASP A 143 2.11 14.00 -8.40
N GLY A 144 2.06 12.69 -8.43
CA GLY A 144 2.43 11.96 -9.62
C GLY A 144 1.98 10.51 -9.62
N ARG A 145 2.61 9.76 -10.49
CA ARG A 145 2.38 8.33 -10.70
C ARG A 145 3.66 7.55 -10.84
N ALA A 146 3.63 6.25 -10.57
CA ALA A 146 4.74 5.34 -10.83
C ALA A 146 4.22 3.98 -11.31
N GLU A 147 5.13 3.11 -11.77
CA GLU A 147 4.75 1.75 -12.20
C GLU A 147 4.88 0.76 -11.03
N PRO A 148 3.74 0.24 -10.51
CA PRO A 148 3.75 -0.67 -9.36
C PRO A 148 4.58 -1.93 -9.58
N THR A 149 4.59 -2.46 -10.79
CA THR A 149 5.35 -3.66 -11.17
C THR A 149 6.86 -3.42 -11.25
N ARG A 150 7.31 -2.16 -11.26
CA ARG A 150 8.74 -1.79 -11.35
C ARG A 150 9.31 -1.33 -10.01
N ALA A 151 8.55 -0.57 -9.21
CA ALA A 151 9.08 0.15 -8.06
C ALA A 151 9.67 -0.77 -6.97
N ALA A 152 8.86 -1.68 -6.40
CA ALA A 152 9.36 -2.56 -5.33
C ALA A 152 10.45 -3.54 -5.81
N PRO A 153 10.36 -4.17 -7.01
CA PRO A 153 11.48 -4.95 -7.54
C PRO A 153 12.76 -4.16 -7.74
N ALA A 154 12.69 -2.89 -8.17
CA ALA A 154 13.86 -2.02 -8.30
C ALA A 154 14.50 -1.72 -6.95
N MET A 155 13.69 -1.41 -5.93
CA MET A 155 14.18 -1.23 -4.56
C MET A 155 14.87 -2.50 -4.03
N ALA A 156 14.29 -3.69 -4.26
CA ALA A 156 14.89 -4.96 -3.86
C ALA A 156 16.24 -5.20 -4.56
N ARG A 157 16.35 -4.93 -5.88
CA ARG A 157 17.62 -5.03 -6.60
C ARG A 157 18.66 -4.04 -6.08
N ALA A 158 18.27 -2.79 -5.78
CA ALA A 158 19.16 -1.82 -5.19
C ALA A 158 19.64 -2.25 -3.80
N ALA A 159 18.75 -2.73 -2.95
CA ALA A 159 19.09 -3.30 -1.65
C ALA A 159 20.07 -4.49 -1.79
N GLN A 160 19.84 -5.37 -2.76
CA GLN A 160 20.72 -6.50 -3.05
C GLN A 160 22.12 -6.05 -3.46
N ARG A 161 22.25 -5.00 -4.29
CA ARG A 161 23.56 -4.40 -4.65
C ARG A 161 24.29 -3.85 -3.42
N MET A 162 23.57 -3.46 -2.37
CA MET A 162 24.12 -3.02 -1.09
C MET A 162 24.37 -4.15 -0.10
N GLY A 163 24.24 -5.42 -0.52
CA GLY A 163 24.54 -6.59 0.29
C GLY A 163 23.36 -7.17 1.07
N VAL A 164 22.13 -6.69 0.85
CA VAL A 164 20.93 -7.31 1.44
C VAL A 164 20.71 -8.70 0.85
N HIS A 165 20.50 -9.69 1.72
CA HIS A 165 20.12 -11.04 1.30
C HIS A 165 18.62 -11.07 0.96
N ILE A 166 18.28 -11.09 -0.33
CA ILE A 166 16.89 -11.24 -0.80
C ILE A 166 16.57 -12.73 -0.92
N LEU A 167 15.67 -13.23 -0.06
CA LEU A 167 15.27 -14.63 0.03
C LEU A 167 13.81 -14.78 -0.39
N THR A 168 13.56 -15.08 -1.67
CA THR A 168 12.22 -15.44 -2.19
C THR A 168 11.92 -16.91 -1.97
N ASN A 169 10.63 -17.32 -2.01
CA ASN A 169 10.18 -18.64 -1.60
C ASN A 169 10.78 -19.03 -0.25
N CYS A 170 10.71 -18.09 0.71
CA CYS A 170 11.28 -18.24 2.04
C CYS A 170 10.31 -17.63 3.07
N ALA A 171 9.28 -18.40 3.41
CA ALA A 171 8.30 -18.00 4.42
C ALA A 171 8.95 -17.99 5.81
N VAL A 172 8.73 -16.91 6.55
CA VAL A 172 9.05 -16.85 7.99
C VAL A 172 7.89 -17.47 8.75
N ARG A 173 8.16 -18.55 9.48
CA ARG A 173 7.18 -19.30 10.27
C ARG A 173 6.88 -18.64 11.61
N GLY A 174 7.85 -17.93 12.18
CA GLY A 174 7.69 -17.23 13.44
C GLY A 174 9.01 -16.71 14.00
N LEU A 175 8.90 -16.07 15.16
CA LEU A 175 10.00 -15.54 15.94
C LEU A 175 10.45 -16.58 16.96
N ASP A 176 11.74 -16.62 17.24
CA ASP A 176 12.33 -17.35 18.36
C ASP A 176 12.97 -16.36 19.33
N PHE A 177 12.95 -16.69 20.62
CA PHE A 177 13.24 -15.75 21.71
C PHE A 177 14.39 -16.26 22.58
N HIS A 178 15.20 -15.31 23.03
CA HIS A 178 16.18 -15.54 24.08
C HIS A 178 16.09 -14.40 25.11
N ALA A 179 16.00 -14.76 26.39
CA ALA A 179 15.87 -13.79 27.49
C ALA A 179 14.73 -12.75 27.29
N GLY A 180 13.59 -13.18 26.74
CA GLY A 180 12.42 -12.34 26.51
C GLY A 180 12.50 -11.39 25.31
N GLN A 181 13.54 -11.47 24.49
CA GLN A 181 13.72 -10.66 23.30
C GLN A 181 13.82 -11.53 22.05
N VAL A 182 13.51 -10.95 20.89
CA VAL A 182 13.75 -11.63 19.59
C VAL A 182 15.23 -11.96 19.45
N ALA A 183 15.53 -13.23 19.16
CA ALA A 183 16.89 -13.74 18.93
C ALA A 183 17.09 -14.27 17.51
N SER A 184 16.02 -14.80 16.90
CA SER A 184 16.07 -15.32 15.55
C SER A 184 14.69 -15.37 14.91
N VAL A 185 14.66 -15.60 13.59
CA VAL A 185 13.46 -16.01 12.87
C VAL A 185 13.61 -17.45 12.40
N VAL A 186 12.54 -18.22 12.52
CA VAL A 186 12.44 -19.55 11.95
C VAL A 186 11.76 -19.47 10.60
N THR A 187 12.49 -19.84 9.55
CA THR A 187 11.96 -19.86 8.17
C THR A 187 11.74 -21.30 7.72
N GLU A 188 11.04 -21.51 6.64
CA GLU A 188 10.94 -22.84 6.00
C GLU A 188 12.27 -23.40 5.53
N ARG A 189 13.29 -22.54 5.38
CA ARG A 189 14.63 -22.87 4.88
C ARG A 189 15.70 -22.93 5.97
N GLY A 190 15.32 -22.72 7.24
CA GLY A 190 16.20 -22.75 8.41
C GLY A 190 16.07 -21.48 9.26
N VAL A 191 16.98 -21.33 10.22
CA VAL A 191 16.98 -20.23 11.20
C VAL A 191 17.95 -19.15 10.79
N ILE A 192 17.55 -17.88 10.99
CA ILE A 192 18.41 -16.70 10.81
C ILE A 192 18.44 -15.95 12.14
N ALA A 193 19.60 -15.86 12.78
CA ALA A 193 19.78 -15.06 13.98
C ALA A 193 19.72 -13.57 13.64
N ALA A 194 18.93 -12.81 14.39
CA ALA A 194 18.78 -11.37 14.24
C ALA A 194 18.27 -10.74 15.54
N ARG A 195 18.78 -9.56 15.87
CA ARG A 195 18.33 -8.79 17.06
C ARG A 195 17.10 -7.92 16.81
N ALA A 196 16.78 -7.66 15.56
CA ALA A 196 15.60 -6.90 15.16
C ALA A 196 14.89 -7.59 13.98
N VAL A 197 13.56 -7.56 14.00
CA VAL A 197 12.71 -8.11 12.93
C VAL A 197 11.64 -7.10 12.58
N VAL A 198 11.49 -6.82 11.29
CA VAL A 198 10.45 -5.93 10.75
C VAL A 198 9.38 -6.76 10.06
N GLY A 199 8.16 -6.73 10.59
CA GLY A 199 6.98 -7.37 10.00
C GLY A 199 6.30 -6.45 8.98
N ALA A 200 6.53 -6.68 7.68
CA ALA A 200 5.94 -5.93 6.57
C ALA A 200 5.08 -6.86 5.67
N GLY A 201 4.31 -7.74 6.31
CA GLY A 201 3.55 -8.83 5.67
C GLY A 201 2.22 -8.43 5.04
N GLY A 202 1.85 -7.13 4.99
CA GLY A 202 0.56 -6.68 4.44
C GLY A 202 -0.63 -7.38 5.12
N VAL A 203 -1.54 -7.95 4.35
CA VAL A 203 -2.74 -8.66 4.87
C VAL A 203 -2.42 -9.88 5.76
N TRP A 204 -1.17 -10.36 5.72
CA TRP A 204 -0.71 -11.49 6.54
C TRP A 204 -0.20 -11.06 7.92
N SER A 205 -0.03 -9.75 8.16
CA SER A 205 0.55 -9.24 9.41
C SER A 205 -0.31 -9.53 10.63
N GLU A 206 -1.65 -9.46 10.51
CA GLU A 206 -2.57 -9.81 11.61
C GLU A 206 -2.36 -11.26 12.07
N LEU A 207 -2.28 -12.20 11.11
CA LEU A 207 -2.08 -13.61 11.42
C LEU A 207 -0.71 -13.86 12.06
N PHE A 208 0.35 -13.20 11.56
CA PHE A 208 1.69 -13.30 12.14
C PHE A 208 1.75 -12.72 13.55
N CYS A 209 1.18 -11.54 13.76
CA CYS A 209 1.09 -10.89 15.06
C CYS A 209 0.32 -11.74 16.07
N ALA A 210 -0.84 -12.27 15.68
CA ALA A 210 -1.67 -13.13 16.53
C ALA A 210 -0.95 -14.40 16.99
N ARG A 211 -0.11 -15.01 16.14
CA ARG A 211 0.74 -16.15 16.48
C ARG A 211 1.68 -15.84 17.65
N HIS A 212 2.07 -14.58 17.80
CA HIS A 212 2.97 -14.07 18.85
C HIS A 212 2.26 -13.32 19.97
N GLY A 213 0.93 -13.48 20.10
CA GLY A 213 0.13 -12.86 21.14
C GLY A 213 -0.14 -11.37 20.96
N LEU A 214 0.20 -10.81 19.80
CA LEU A 214 -0.02 -9.40 19.48
C LEU A 214 -1.37 -9.21 18.78
N ASP A 215 -2.18 -8.27 19.26
CA ASP A 215 -3.49 -7.93 18.72
C ASP A 215 -3.38 -6.76 17.74
N LEU A 216 -3.08 -7.04 16.47
CA LEU A 216 -3.10 -6.07 15.38
C LEU A 216 -4.51 -6.01 14.76
N PRO A 217 -5.31 -4.95 15.01
CA PRO A 217 -6.65 -4.85 14.46
C PRO A 217 -6.60 -4.52 12.96
N GLN A 218 -6.66 -5.56 12.13
CA GLN A 218 -6.55 -5.46 10.69
C GLN A 218 -7.62 -6.31 10.01
N VAL A 219 -8.36 -5.74 9.07
CA VAL A 219 -9.32 -6.42 8.19
C VAL A 219 -8.90 -6.29 6.73
N GLU A 220 -9.61 -6.98 5.85
CA GLU A 220 -9.30 -6.99 4.41
C GLU A 220 -10.42 -6.32 3.60
N THR A 221 -10.01 -5.60 2.54
CA THR A 221 -10.88 -5.22 1.43
C THR A 221 -10.24 -5.65 0.12
N GLU A 222 -11.03 -5.76 -0.94
CA GLU A 222 -10.53 -6.10 -2.27
C GLU A 222 -10.79 -4.95 -3.25
N SER A 223 -9.78 -4.65 -4.07
CA SER A 223 -9.90 -3.70 -5.17
C SER A 223 -9.54 -4.40 -6.47
N SER A 224 -10.46 -4.29 -7.44
CA SER A 224 -10.26 -4.78 -8.79
C SER A 224 -9.73 -3.67 -9.68
N VAL A 225 -8.85 -4.03 -10.60
CA VAL A 225 -8.13 -3.11 -11.47
C VAL A 225 -8.06 -3.73 -12.87
N MET A 226 -8.05 -2.89 -13.89
CA MET A 226 -7.77 -3.31 -15.27
C MET A 226 -6.76 -2.41 -15.93
N ARG A 227 -6.16 -2.88 -17.02
CA ARG A 227 -5.33 -2.05 -17.88
C ARG A 227 -5.75 -2.17 -19.34
N THR A 228 -5.61 -1.05 -20.04
CA THR A 228 -5.80 -1.01 -21.49
C THR A 228 -4.49 -1.29 -22.22
N GLY A 229 -4.59 -1.63 -23.50
CA GLY A 229 -3.53 -1.42 -24.47
C GLY A 229 -3.21 0.07 -24.66
N PRO A 230 -2.28 0.42 -25.60
CA PRO A 230 -2.01 1.81 -25.96
C PRO A 230 -3.30 2.53 -26.37
N ALA A 231 -3.46 3.78 -25.93
CA ALA A 231 -4.67 4.57 -26.10
C ALA A 231 -4.34 6.05 -26.32
N PRO A 232 -5.24 6.87 -26.87
CA PRO A 232 -5.07 8.31 -26.91
C PRO A 232 -4.78 8.90 -25.53
N GLU A 233 -3.97 9.97 -25.48
CA GLU A 233 -3.71 10.65 -24.21
C GLU A 233 -4.85 11.63 -23.91
N VAL A 234 -5.70 11.26 -22.95
CA VAL A 234 -6.80 12.09 -22.47
C VAL A 234 -6.47 12.79 -21.15
N PHE A 235 -5.51 12.26 -20.40
CA PHE A 235 -4.96 12.85 -19.18
C PHE A 235 -3.61 12.19 -18.86
N ALA A 236 -2.58 12.98 -18.60
CA ALA A 236 -1.21 12.49 -18.39
C ALA A 236 -0.95 11.95 -16.98
N GLY A 237 -1.71 12.41 -15.99
CA GLY A 237 -1.50 12.16 -14.56
C GLY A 237 -2.33 11.03 -13.97
N ALA A 238 -2.71 11.24 -12.72
CA ALA A 238 -3.63 10.42 -11.95
C ALA A 238 -4.95 11.17 -11.75
N LEU A 239 -6.05 10.60 -12.22
CA LEU A 239 -7.39 11.19 -12.14
C LEU A 239 -8.31 10.28 -11.33
N TRP A 240 -9.07 10.86 -10.43
CA TRP A 240 -10.06 10.18 -9.62
C TRP A 240 -11.41 10.88 -9.64
N THR A 241 -12.45 10.09 -9.80
CA THR A 241 -13.86 10.42 -9.61
C THR A 241 -14.52 9.34 -8.79
N ARG A 242 -15.77 9.49 -8.35
CA ARG A 242 -16.51 8.37 -7.73
C ARG A 242 -16.75 7.22 -8.72
N GLY A 243 -16.94 7.53 -10.00
CA GLY A 243 -17.24 6.53 -11.02
C GLY A 243 -16.02 5.72 -11.47
N PHE A 244 -14.85 6.34 -11.49
CA PHE A 244 -13.60 5.68 -11.90
C PHE A 244 -12.38 6.37 -11.33
N ALA A 245 -11.27 5.64 -11.29
CA ALA A 245 -9.93 6.16 -11.11
C ALA A 245 -9.06 5.69 -12.27
N CYS A 246 -8.22 6.56 -12.81
CA CYS A 246 -7.31 6.18 -13.88
C CYS A 246 -5.95 6.86 -13.75
N ARG A 247 -4.92 6.25 -14.33
CA ARG A 247 -3.62 6.85 -14.56
C ARG A 247 -3.02 6.41 -15.89
N ARG A 248 -2.30 7.31 -16.52
CA ARG A 248 -1.49 7.00 -17.71
C ARG A 248 -0.34 6.06 -17.34
N ARG A 249 -0.08 5.05 -18.16
CA ARG A 249 1.01 4.06 -18.02
C ARG A 249 2.19 4.43 -18.93
N LEU A 250 3.38 3.87 -18.64
CA LEU A 250 4.54 4.06 -19.52
C LEU A 250 4.38 3.40 -20.89
N ASP A 251 3.57 2.35 -20.98
CA ASP A 251 3.29 1.64 -22.23
C ASP A 251 2.27 2.36 -23.14
N GLY A 252 1.81 3.55 -22.71
CA GLY A 252 0.83 4.34 -23.44
C GLY A 252 -0.62 3.92 -23.20
N GLY A 253 -0.90 2.94 -22.36
CA GLY A 253 -2.24 2.57 -21.91
C GLY A 253 -2.66 3.28 -20.62
N TYR A 254 -3.79 2.84 -20.06
CA TYR A 254 -4.30 3.30 -18.77
C TYR A 254 -4.44 2.14 -17.79
N THR A 255 -4.16 2.42 -16.52
CA THR A 255 -4.69 1.63 -15.39
C THR A 255 -6.02 2.24 -14.99
N ILE A 256 -7.08 1.44 -14.90
CA ILE A 256 -8.44 1.87 -14.58
C ILE A 256 -8.98 1.03 -13.42
N ALA A 257 -9.68 1.67 -12.50
CA ALA A 257 -10.36 1.01 -11.38
C ALA A 257 -11.65 1.76 -11.03
N ASN A 258 -12.51 1.15 -10.23
CA ASN A 258 -13.65 1.86 -9.64
C ASN A 258 -13.14 2.82 -8.55
N GLY A 259 -13.53 4.09 -8.62
CA GLY A 259 -13.06 5.11 -7.68
C GLY A 259 -13.87 5.18 -6.39
N GLY A 260 -15.12 4.73 -6.41
CA GLY A 260 -16.08 4.95 -5.34
C GLY A 260 -16.37 3.76 -4.43
N SER A 261 -16.03 2.54 -4.83
CA SER A 261 -16.43 1.33 -4.11
C SER A 261 -15.30 0.33 -3.96
N SER A 262 -15.33 -0.41 -2.86
CA SER A 262 -14.45 -1.56 -2.60
C SER A 262 -15.27 -2.76 -2.16
N LEU A 263 -14.86 -3.95 -2.55
CA LEU A 263 -15.44 -5.19 -2.05
C LEU A 263 -14.86 -5.47 -0.65
N CYS A 264 -15.71 -5.77 0.31
CA CYS A 264 -15.30 -6.16 1.66
C CYS A 264 -15.76 -7.59 1.94
N PRO A 265 -14.93 -8.60 1.72
CA PRO A 265 -15.24 -9.96 2.10
C PRO A 265 -15.32 -10.04 3.62
N LEU A 266 -16.47 -10.49 4.12
CA LEU A 266 -16.63 -10.73 5.54
C LEU A 266 -15.84 -11.98 5.93
N THR A 267 -15.05 -11.85 6.99
CA THR A 267 -14.25 -12.93 7.57
C THR A 267 -14.44 -12.96 9.08
N PRO A 268 -14.06 -14.03 9.78
CA PRO A 268 -14.04 -14.06 11.24
C PRO A 268 -13.31 -12.88 11.90
N ARG A 269 -12.30 -12.30 11.23
CA ARG A 269 -11.57 -11.10 11.72
C ARG A 269 -12.48 -9.88 11.81
N ASN A 270 -13.38 -9.68 10.83
CA ASN A 270 -14.34 -8.56 10.86
C ASN A 270 -15.18 -8.57 12.11
N PHE A 271 -15.64 -9.75 12.54
CA PHE A 271 -16.43 -9.90 13.77
C PHE A 271 -15.58 -9.69 15.03
N ARG A 272 -14.32 -10.20 15.04
CA ARG A 272 -13.40 -10.02 16.18
C ARG A 272 -13.09 -8.56 16.44
N HIS A 273 -12.88 -7.77 15.38
CA HIS A 273 -12.50 -6.36 15.47
C HIS A 273 -13.67 -5.38 15.26
N MET A 274 -14.91 -5.87 15.17
CA MET A 274 -16.10 -5.08 14.81
C MET A 274 -16.24 -3.79 15.62
N GLY A 275 -16.02 -3.84 16.93
CA GLY A 275 -16.13 -2.68 17.81
C GLY A 275 -15.16 -1.56 17.41
N ARG A 276 -13.91 -1.91 17.11
CA ARG A 276 -12.86 -0.95 16.70
C ARG A 276 -13.14 -0.35 15.33
N PHE A 277 -13.70 -1.13 14.40
CA PHE A 277 -14.02 -0.68 13.04
C PHE A 277 -15.38 0.05 12.92
N TRP A 278 -16.20 0.07 13.96
CA TRP A 278 -17.56 0.58 13.87
C TRP A 278 -17.68 2.04 13.42
N LYS A 279 -16.75 2.91 13.88
CA LYS A 279 -16.71 4.33 13.47
C LYS A 279 -16.37 4.45 11.98
N ASN A 280 -15.35 3.74 11.52
CA ASN A 280 -14.93 3.73 10.12
C ASN A 280 -16.02 3.12 9.21
N TYR A 281 -16.61 2.00 9.62
CA TYR A 281 -17.71 1.38 8.89
C TYR A 281 -18.89 2.35 8.69
N LYS A 282 -19.31 3.10 9.72
CA LYS A 282 -20.38 4.09 9.57
C LYS A 282 -20.07 5.17 8.55
N LYS A 283 -18.81 5.60 8.48
CA LYS A 283 -18.33 6.61 7.52
C LYS A 283 -18.30 6.04 6.10
N GLU A 284 -17.77 4.85 5.92
CA GLU A 284 -17.46 4.28 4.60
C GLU A 284 -18.54 3.30 4.08
N ARG A 285 -19.61 3.00 4.83
CA ARG A 285 -20.60 1.96 4.50
C ARG A 285 -21.22 2.08 3.12
N LYS A 286 -21.36 3.30 2.59
CA LYS A 286 -21.91 3.55 1.25
C LYS A 286 -20.94 3.15 0.13
N ARG A 287 -19.66 3.03 0.45
CA ARG A 287 -18.58 2.65 -0.46
C ARG A 287 -18.18 1.17 -0.34
N LEU A 288 -18.62 0.51 0.74
CA LEU A 288 -18.29 -0.88 1.00
C LEU A 288 -19.39 -1.80 0.48
N ARG A 289 -19.02 -2.71 -0.42
CA ARG A 289 -19.87 -3.83 -0.85
C ARG A 289 -19.50 -5.05 -0.02
N LEU A 290 -20.31 -5.34 1.01
CA LEU A 290 -20.08 -6.51 1.87
C LEU A 290 -20.41 -7.78 1.09
N SER A 291 -19.55 -8.79 1.19
CA SER A 291 -19.79 -10.12 0.60
C SER A 291 -19.49 -11.21 1.62
N LEU A 292 -20.37 -12.20 1.69
CA LEU A 292 -20.14 -13.44 2.44
C LEU A 292 -19.96 -14.57 1.44
N GLY A 293 -18.79 -15.22 1.47
CA GLY A 293 -18.45 -16.24 0.49
C GLY A 293 -17.30 -17.15 0.97
N GLU A 294 -16.61 -17.77 0.04
CA GLU A 294 -15.54 -18.75 0.31
C GLU A 294 -14.46 -18.18 1.25
N ARG A 295 -14.17 -16.87 1.15
CA ARG A 295 -13.17 -16.20 1.97
C ARG A 295 -13.43 -16.31 3.49
N PHE A 296 -14.71 -16.35 3.88
CA PHE A 296 -15.09 -16.58 5.29
C PHE A 296 -14.61 -17.94 5.78
N PHE A 297 -14.84 -18.98 5.00
CA PHE A 297 -14.47 -20.35 5.34
C PHE A 297 -12.96 -20.57 5.24
N GLU A 298 -12.29 -19.96 4.28
CA GLU A 298 -10.83 -19.98 4.17
C GLU A 298 -10.14 -19.39 5.40
N ASP A 299 -10.59 -18.21 5.86
CA ASP A 299 -10.05 -17.56 7.05
C ASP A 299 -10.34 -18.38 8.31
N MET A 300 -11.56 -18.93 8.41
CA MET A 300 -11.96 -19.81 9.53
C MET A 300 -11.13 -21.10 9.56
N ALA A 301 -10.80 -21.67 8.40
CA ALA A 301 -9.98 -22.87 8.30
C ALA A 301 -8.46 -22.61 8.43
N THR A 302 -8.05 -21.35 8.39
CA THR A 302 -6.64 -20.99 8.51
C THR A 302 -6.18 -21.11 9.96
N PRO A 303 -5.23 -22.01 10.27
CA PRO A 303 -4.74 -22.17 11.64
C PRO A 303 -4.07 -20.88 12.12
N ARG A 304 -4.36 -20.51 13.37
CA ARG A 304 -3.75 -19.33 14.01
C ARG A 304 -2.54 -19.69 14.88
N ASP A 305 -2.30 -20.97 15.05
CA ASP A 305 -1.11 -21.53 15.70
C ASP A 305 -0.58 -22.71 14.87
N TRP A 306 0.73 -22.84 14.79
CA TRP A 306 1.44 -23.90 14.07
C TRP A 306 2.82 -24.12 14.69
N PRO A 307 3.41 -25.32 14.57
CA PRO A 307 4.76 -25.59 15.05
C PRO A 307 5.80 -24.83 14.19
N LEU A 308 6.77 -24.17 14.84
CA LEU A 308 7.81 -23.39 14.14
C LEU A 308 8.65 -24.22 13.16
N HIS A 309 8.82 -25.52 13.45
CA HIS A 309 9.59 -26.46 12.61
C HIS A 309 8.71 -27.24 11.63
N GLY A 310 7.39 -26.97 11.60
CA GLY A 310 6.44 -27.53 10.64
C GLY A 310 5.94 -26.49 9.62
N PRO A 311 5.16 -26.92 8.61
CA PRO A 311 4.57 -26.02 7.62
C PRO A 311 3.66 -24.97 8.27
N SER A 312 3.71 -23.74 7.75
CA SER A 312 2.87 -22.61 8.17
C SER A 312 1.82 -22.26 7.11
N PRO A 313 0.78 -21.48 7.44
CA PRO A 313 -0.18 -20.97 6.46
C PRO A 313 0.49 -20.14 5.35
N PHE A 314 1.62 -19.52 5.64
CA PHE A 314 2.36 -18.68 4.68
C PHE A 314 2.98 -19.49 3.53
N GLU A 315 3.27 -20.76 3.75
CA GLU A 315 3.78 -21.67 2.73
C GLU A 315 2.68 -22.22 1.83
N LYS A 316 1.45 -22.37 2.37
CA LYS A 316 0.29 -22.86 1.63
C LYS A 316 -0.12 -21.88 0.52
N THR A 317 -0.04 -20.56 0.80
CA THR A 317 -0.39 -19.51 -0.14
C THR A 317 0.80 -18.59 -0.38
N ARG A 318 1.56 -18.85 -1.44
CA ARG A 318 2.77 -18.08 -1.79
C ARG A 318 2.45 -16.68 -2.30
N VAL A 319 1.37 -16.55 -3.05
CA VAL A 319 0.88 -15.29 -3.59
C VAL A 319 -0.64 -15.32 -3.55
N LEU A 320 -1.25 -14.33 -2.91
CA LEU A 320 -2.68 -14.11 -2.99
C LEU A 320 -3.03 -13.56 -4.37
N ASP A 321 -3.97 -14.21 -5.04
CA ASP A 321 -4.43 -13.84 -6.38
C ASP A 321 -5.96 -13.91 -6.46
N PRO A 322 -6.67 -12.97 -5.79
CA PRO A 322 -8.12 -12.96 -5.83
C PRO A 322 -8.62 -12.67 -7.23
N GLN A 323 -9.77 -13.26 -7.58
CA GLN A 323 -10.41 -13.00 -8.86
C GLN A 323 -10.97 -11.57 -8.91
N PRO A 324 -10.80 -10.83 -10.01
CA PRO A 324 -11.35 -9.50 -10.14
C PRO A 324 -12.87 -9.53 -10.16
N TYR A 325 -13.49 -8.61 -9.43
CA TYR A 325 -14.93 -8.41 -9.45
C TYR A 325 -15.32 -7.57 -10.68
N THR A 326 -15.65 -8.26 -11.76
CA THR A 326 -15.87 -7.65 -13.09
C THR A 326 -16.98 -6.61 -13.14
N PRO A 327 -18.13 -6.73 -12.43
CA PRO A 327 -19.17 -5.71 -12.50
C PRO A 327 -18.69 -4.31 -12.10
N MET A 328 -17.80 -4.19 -11.11
CA MET A 328 -17.22 -2.89 -10.73
C MET A 328 -16.25 -2.35 -11.77
N LEU A 329 -15.57 -3.23 -12.49
CA LEU A 329 -14.67 -2.83 -13.58
C LEU A 329 -15.46 -2.39 -14.82
N ASP A 330 -16.54 -3.07 -15.13
CA ASP A 330 -17.42 -2.72 -16.26
C ASP A 330 -18.11 -1.37 -16.00
N ASP A 331 -18.57 -1.11 -14.76
CA ASP A 331 -19.07 0.21 -14.34
C ASP A 331 -17.98 1.29 -14.52
N ALA A 332 -16.75 1.02 -14.08
CA ALA A 332 -15.64 1.97 -14.21
C ALA A 332 -15.28 2.24 -15.68
N LEU A 333 -15.30 1.22 -16.52
CA LEU A 333 -15.06 1.34 -17.96
C LEU A 333 -16.14 2.19 -18.63
N ALA A 334 -17.40 1.93 -18.36
CA ALA A 334 -18.50 2.71 -18.89
C ALA A 334 -18.41 4.20 -18.46
N ASN A 335 -18.05 4.46 -17.20
CA ASN A 335 -17.92 5.83 -16.67
C ASN A 335 -16.73 6.57 -17.30
N ILE A 336 -15.57 5.92 -17.47
CA ILE A 336 -14.43 6.59 -18.11
C ILE A 336 -14.65 6.82 -19.59
N GLN A 337 -15.28 5.89 -20.32
CA GLN A 337 -15.66 6.05 -21.73
C GLN A 337 -16.69 7.17 -21.92
N ALA A 338 -17.66 7.27 -21.01
CA ALA A 338 -18.59 8.40 -21.02
C ALA A 338 -17.90 9.74 -20.73
N ALA A 339 -16.82 9.76 -19.93
CA ALA A 339 -16.04 10.97 -19.65
C ALA A 339 -15.08 11.32 -20.79
N PHE A 340 -14.50 10.30 -21.44
CA PHE A 340 -13.51 10.42 -22.50
C PHE A 340 -13.89 9.51 -23.68
N PRO A 341 -14.72 10.01 -24.62
CA PRO A 341 -15.18 9.22 -25.77
C PRO A 341 -14.05 8.63 -26.63
N GLU A 342 -12.86 9.23 -26.61
CA GLU A 342 -11.65 8.74 -27.28
C GLU A 342 -11.20 7.36 -26.77
N LEU A 343 -11.70 6.95 -25.60
CA LEU A 343 -11.41 5.66 -25.00
C LEU A 343 -12.48 4.58 -25.29
N ASN A 344 -13.45 4.84 -26.17
CA ASN A 344 -14.53 3.88 -26.46
C ASN A 344 -14.03 2.56 -27.07
N ASP A 345 -13.01 2.62 -27.91
CA ASP A 345 -12.49 1.48 -28.65
C ASP A 345 -11.20 0.89 -28.03
N VAL A 346 -10.89 1.24 -26.76
CA VAL A 346 -9.67 0.71 -26.14
C VAL A 346 -9.79 -0.77 -25.80
N GLU A 347 -8.76 -1.53 -26.11
CA GLU A 347 -8.66 -2.93 -25.73
C GLU A 347 -8.34 -3.06 -24.23
N ILE A 348 -9.09 -3.88 -23.50
CA ILE A 348 -8.76 -4.29 -22.14
C ILE A 348 -7.83 -5.50 -22.19
N VAL A 349 -6.55 -5.27 -21.88
CA VAL A 349 -5.50 -6.29 -22.00
C VAL A 349 -5.47 -7.21 -20.77
N GLU A 350 -5.81 -6.69 -19.58
CA GLU A 350 -5.69 -7.46 -18.35
C GLU A 350 -6.63 -6.94 -17.26
N ARG A 351 -7.15 -7.85 -16.45
CA ARG A 351 -7.90 -7.58 -15.22
C ARG A 351 -7.28 -8.34 -14.07
N TRP A 352 -7.17 -7.73 -12.91
CA TRP A 352 -6.67 -8.36 -11.69
C TRP A 352 -7.34 -7.76 -10.45
N ALA A 353 -7.17 -8.41 -9.30
CA ALA A 353 -7.55 -7.84 -8.03
C ALA A 353 -6.42 -7.95 -7.00
N GLY A 354 -6.53 -7.18 -5.92
CA GLY A 354 -5.60 -7.21 -4.80
C GLY A 354 -6.33 -7.04 -3.48
N ARG A 355 -5.81 -7.69 -2.43
CA ARG A 355 -6.33 -7.53 -1.07
C ARG A 355 -5.58 -6.43 -0.36
N ILE A 356 -6.33 -5.53 0.23
CA ILE A 356 -5.85 -4.35 0.95
C ILE A 356 -6.02 -4.61 2.45
N ASP A 357 -4.96 -4.44 3.20
CA ASP A 357 -4.93 -4.45 4.65
C ASP A 357 -5.43 -3.11 5.20
N VAL A 358 -6.47 -3.12 6.03
CA VAL A 358 -7.11 -1.92 6.55
C VAL A 358 -7.07 -1.92 8.08
N THR A 359 -6.66 -0.81 8.68
CA THR A 359 -6.72 -0.51 10.12
C THR A 359 -7.99 0.25 10.49
N PRO A 360 -8.39 0.31 11.77
CA PRO A 360 -9.63 0.98 12.19
C PRO A 360 -9.71 2.46 11.85
N ASP A 361 -8.58 3.16 11.83
CA ASP A 361 -8.44 4.59 11.53
C ASP A 361 -7.91 4.86 10.12
N ALA A 362 -7.64 3.79 9.35
CA ALA A 362 -7.00 3.83 8.04
C ALA A 362 -5.55 4.39 8.02
N VAL A 363 -4.94 4.65 9.18
CA VAL A 363 -3.55 5.06 9.34
C VAL A 363 -2.67 3.82 9.54
N PRO A 364 -1.46 3.72 8.96
CA PRO A 364 -0.62 2.53 9.12
C PRO A 364 -0.06 2.40 10.55
N VAL A 365 0.30 1.16 10.91
CA VAL A 365 1.10 0.88 12.09
C VAL A 365 2.56 0.81 11.66
N ILE A 366 3.41 1.68 12.26
CA ILE A 366 4.86 1.69 12.01
C ILE A 366 5.56 1.92 13.35
N GLY A 367 6.21 0.89 13.88
CA GLY A 367 6.96 1.02 15.12
C GLY A 367 7.24 -0.29 15.84
N PRO A 368 7.93 -0.23 16.98
CA PRO A 368 8.16 -1.39 17.83
C PRO A 368 6.84 -1.88 18.44
N THR A 369 6.82 -3.15 18.80
CA THR A 369 5.72 -3.73 19.59
C THR A 369 6.17 -3.80 21.05
N PRO A 370 5.33 -3.34 22.02
CA PRO A 370 5.76 -3.26 23.42
C PRO A 370 6.00 -4.64 24.04
N ASP A 371 5.17 -5.62 23.69
CA ASP A 371 5.18 -6.94 24.31
C ASP A 371 6.19 -7.93 23.67
N VAL A 372 6.80 -7.54 22.54
CA VAL A 372 7.78 -8.37 21.83
C VAL A 372 9.02 -7.52 21.48
N PRO A 373 9.91 -7.29 22.44
CA PRO A 373 11.12 -6.50 22.21
C PRO A 373 11.98 -7.03 21.05
N GLY A 374 12.36 -6.15 20.14
CA GLY A 374 13.06 -6.48 18.90
C GLY A 374 12.17 -6.76 17.71
N PHE A 375 10.82 -6.76 17.89
CA PHE A 375 9.89 -6.86 16.77
C PHE A 375 9.27 -5.50 16.46
N TYR A 376 9.27 -5.14 15.18
CA TYR A 376 8.69 -3.91 14.63
C TYR A 376 7.62 -4.28 13.62
N VAL A 377 6.49 -3.59 13.64
CA VAL A 377 5.42 -3.75 12.65
C VAL A 377 5.44 -2.57 11.67
N ALA A 378 5.28 -2.86 10.39
CA ALA A 378 5.06 -1.88 9.33
C ALA A 378 3.96 -2.40 8.40
N SER A 379 2.69 -2.19 8.77
CA SER A 379 1.53 -2.78 8.11
C SER A 379 0.26 -1.94 8.30
N GLY A 380 -0.85 -2.35 7.69
CA GLY A 380 -2.12 -1.64 7.83
C GLY A 380 -2.19 -0.35 7.01
N PHE A 381 -1.58 -0.33 5.84
CA PHE A 381 -1.48 0.87 5.01
C PHE A 381 -2.78 1.26 4.29
N SER A 382 -3.85 0.53 4.45
CA SER A 382 -5.23 0.89 4.06
C SER A 382 -5.38 1.38 2.62
N GLY A 383 -4.62 0.78 1.68
CA GLY A 383 -4.57 1.18 0.26
C GLY A 383 -3.61 2.34 -0.04
N HIS A 384 -2.92 2.89 0.95
CA HIS A 384 -2.01 4.03 0.82
C HIS A 384 -0.53 3.64 0.65
N GLY A 385 -0.18 2.36 0.89
CA GLY A 385 1.19 1.86 1.02
C GLY A 385 2.11 2.15 -0.16
N PHE A 386 1.59 2.26 -1.38
CA PHE A 386 2.43 2.50 -2.55
C PHE A 386 3.07 3.90 -2.49
N GLY A 387 2.25 4.95 -2.40
CA GLY A 387 2.75 6.32 -2.37
C GLY A 387 3.59 6.62 -1.13
N ILE A 388 3.19 6.12 0.03
CA ILE A 388 3.86 6.39 1.33
C ILE A 388 5.08 5.48 1.58
N GLY A 389 5.24 4.40 0.79
CA GLY A 389 6.22 3.34 1.01
C GLY A 389 7.67 3.80 1.22
N PRO A 390 8.24 4.68 0.36
CA PRO A 390 9.60 5.17 0.56
C PRO A 390 9.82 5.93 1.88
N GLY A 391 8.85 6.75 2.29
CA GLY A 391 8.89 7.44 3.59
C GLY A 391 8.73 6.47 4.76
N ALA A 392 7.82 5.50 4.64
CA ALA A 392 7.60 4.47 5.64
C ALA A 392 8.84 3.59 5.83
N GLY A 393 9.50 3.19 4.75
CA GLY A 393 10.75 2.42 4.82
C GLY A 393 11.86 3.17 5.55
N ARG A 394 11.96 4.50 5.33
CA ARG A 394 12.91 5.33 6.08
C ARG A 394 12.55 5.43 7.55
N LEU A 395 11.29 5.69 7.89
CA LEU A 395 10.84 5.75 9.28
C LEU A 395 11.13 4.43 10.01
N VAL A 396 10.84 3.29 9.37
CA VAL A 396 11.21 1.96 9.92
C VAL A 396 12.71 1.87 10.19
N ALA A 397 13.53 2.28 9.22
CA ALA A 397 14.98 2.21 9.36
C ALA A 397 15.50 3.11 10.47
N ASP A 398 14.94 4.32 10.65
CA ASP A 398 15.31 5.21 11.74
C ASP A 398 14.97 4.60 13.11
N LEU A 399 13.75 4.05 13.25
CA LEU A 399 13.30 3.42 14.50
C LEU A 399 14.12 2.18 14.87
N VAL A 400 14.46 1.34 13.89
CA VAL A 400 15.26 0.12 14.11
C VAL A 400 16.71 0.46 14.45
N ALA A 401 17.28 1.50 13.82
CA ALA A 401 18.65 1.95 14.10
C ALA A 401 18.77 2.76 15.40
N GLY A 402 17.64 3.22 15.97
CA GLY A 402 17.63 4.12 17.12
C GLY A 402 18.04 5.57 16.77
N ASP A 403 17.89 5.95 15.50
CA ASP A 403 18.15 7.30 15.02
C ASP A 403 16.94 8.22 15.27
N HIS A 404 17.16 9.53 15.12
CA HIS A 404 16.04 10.48 15.14
C HIS A 404 15.09 10.23 13.96
N PRO A 405 13.80 9.95 14.21
CA PRO A 405 12.85 9.67 13.14
C PRO A 405 12.65 10.87 12.20
N ILE A 406 12.48 10.59 10.91
CA ILE A 406 12.24 11.63 9.88
C ILE A 406 10.95 12.43 10.09
N VAL A 407 9.98 11.82 10.79
CA VAL A 407 8.71 12.43 11.21
C VAL A 407 8.34 11.93 12.60
N ASP A 408 7.42 12.62 13.28
CA ASP A 408 6.86 12.12 14.55
C ASP A 408 6.22 10.73 14.33
N PRO A 409 6.71 9.68 15.00
CA PRO A 409 6.15 8.33 14.87
C PRO A 409 4.88 8.12 15.71
N THR A 410 4.51 9.04 16.58
CA THR A 410 3.40 8.89 17.54
C THR A 410 2.09 8.49 16.88
N PRO A 411 1.66 9.06 15.72
CA PRO A 411 0.43 8.66 15.06
C PRO A 411 0.43 7.23 14.55
N PHE A 412 1.61 6.62 14.36
CA PHE A 412 1.79 5.30 13.77
C PHE A 412 2.03 4.17 14.78
N ARG A 413 2.05 4.50 16.10
CA ARG A 413 2.36 3.53 17.15
C ARG A 413 1.37 2.36 17.16
N PHE A 414 1.90 1.16 17.51
CA PHE A 414 1.11 -0.05 17.67
C PHE A 414 0.06 0.10 18.79
N GLU A 415 0.45 0.72 19.91
CA GLU A 415 -0.36 0.84 21.13
C GLU A 415 -1.57 1.77 20.98
N ARG A 416 -1.69 2.55 19.89
CA ARG A 416 -2.84 3.46 19.72
C ARG A 416 -4.20 2.77 19.63
N PHE A 417 -4.21 1.45 19.52
CA PHE A 417 -5.42 0.63 19.51
C PHE A 417 -5.69 -0.09 20.83
N HIS A 418 -4.82 0.09 21.81
CA HIS A 418 -4.86 -0.63 23.11
C HIS A 418 -5.14 0.31 24.27
#